data_01e9815e2bb4974b97f9c7193583bcad
#
_entry.id   01e9815e2bb4974b97f9c7193583bcad
#
_cell.length_a   1.000
_cell.length_b   1.000
_cell.length_c   1.000
_cell.angle_alpha   90.00
_cell.angle_beta   90.00
_cell.angle_gamma   90.00
#
_symmetry.space_group_name_H-M   'P 1'
#
loop_
_entity.id
_entity.type
_entity.pdbx_description
1 polymer ?
#
loop_
_entity_poly.entity_id
_entity_poly.type
_entity_poly.pdbx_seq_one_letter_code
_entity_poly.pdbx_strand_id
1 'polypeptide(L)'
;MSVALTIDMPETVFSAIRKSPSEFAAEMRLAAAVKWYEMGVISQEKTAEIAGLTRADFIFSLARFGVSPFQSTADEITEDLRNVD
;
A
#
# COMPACT_ATOMS: atom_id res chain seq x y z
N MET A 1 -4.85 -17.02 -6.88
CA MET A 1 -6.13 -16.52 -7.43
C MET A 1 -6.34 -15.08 -7.01
N SER A 2 -6.94 -14.30 -7.88
CA SER A 2 -7.26 -12.91 -7.56
C SER A 2 -8.76 -12.68 -7.58
N VAL A 3 -9.20 -11.67 -6.83
CA VAL A 3 -10.61 -11.28 -6.78
C VAL A 3 -10.71 -9.89 -7.39
N ALA A 4 -11.60 -9.75 -8.38
CA ALA A 4 -11.82 -8.45 -9.01
C ALA A 4 -12.72 -7.59 -8.13
N LEU A 5 -12.32 -6.34 -7.93
CA LEU A 5 -13.14 -5.34 -7.23
C LEU A 5 -13.52 -4.26 -8.23
N THR A 6 -14.80 -3.90 -8.23
CA THR A 6 -15.30 -2.81 -9.05
C THR A 6 -15.67 -1.64 -8.13
N ILE A 7 -15.08 -0.49 -8.38
CA ILE A 7 -15.33 0.72 -7.59
C ILE A 7 -15.75 1.82 -8.55
N ASP A 8 -16.94 2.38 -8.32
CA ASP A 8 -17.46 3.48 -9.11
C ASP A 8 -16.97 4.81 -8.56
N MET A 9 -16.39 5.63 -9.44
CA MET A 9 -15.86 6.93 -9.06
C MET A 9 -16.52 8.02 -9.90
N PRO A 10 -16.78 9.21 -9.33
CA PRO A 10 -17.32 10.32 -10.09
C PRO A 10 -16.37 10.74 -11.23
N GLU A 11 -16.91 11.03 -12.40
CA GLU A 11 -16.12 11.45 -13.57
C GLU A 11 -15.25 12.67 -13.27
N THR A 12 -15.75 13.58 -12.44
CA THR A 12 -15.04 14.81 -12.09
C THR A 12 -13.71 14.57 -11.40
N VAL A 13 -13.57 13.43 -10.74
CA VAL A 13 -12.30 13.05 -10.07
C VAL A 13 -11.18 12.91 -11.09
N PHE A 14 -11.48 12.30 -12.24
CA PHE A 14 -10.46 12.05 -13.27
C PHE A 14 -10.01 13.33 -13.95
N SER A 15 -10.89 14.30 -14.10
CA SER A 15 -10.51 15.62 -14.61
C SER A 15 -9.58 16.36 -13.64
N ALA A 16 -9.87 16.27 -12.36
CA ALA A 16 -9.07 16.92 -11.33
C ALA A 16 -7.69 16.30 -11.17
N ILE A 17 -7.63 14.96 -11.18
CA ILE A 17 -6.40 14.23 -10.90
C ILE A 17 -5.56 13.98 -12.16
N ARG A 18 -6.16 14.12 -13.35
CA ARG A 18 -5.51 13.96 -14.65
C ARG A 18 -4.84 12.59 -14.84
N LYS A 19 -5.53 11.54 -14.41
CA LYS A 19 -5.09 10.16 -14.57
C LYS A 19 -6.17 9.35 -15.25
N SER A 20 -5.76 8.33 -16.00
CA SER A 20 -6.71 7.37 -16.55
C SER A 20 -7.29 6.52 -15.42
N PRO A 21 -8.44 5.86 -15.65
CA PRO A 21 -8.99 4.95 -14.63
C PRO A 21 -8.01 3.88 -14.15
N SER A 22 -7.20 3.30 -15.04
CA SER A 22 -6.23 2.28 -14.63
C SER A 22 -5.08 2.86 -13.82
N GLU A 23 -4.59 4.05 -14.19
CA GLU A 23 -3.57 4.75 -13.41
C GLU A 23 -4.10 5.14 -12.04
N PHE A 24 -5.36 5.62 -12.00
CA PHE A 24 -6.01 5.98 -10.74
C PHE A 24 -6.15 4.75 -9.84
N ALA A 25 -6.59 3.62 -10.40
CA ALA A 25 -6.74 2.40 -9.63
C ALA A 25 -5.41 1.94 -9.01
N ALA A 26 -4.33 2.00 -9.78
CA ALA A 26 -3.00 1.64 -9.30
C ALA A 26 -2.54 2.58 -8.17
N GLU A 27 -2.74 3.89 -8.36
CA GLU A 27 -2.37 4.89 -7.36
C GLU A 27 -3.19 4.72 -6.09
N MET A 28 -4.49 4.44 -6.21
CA MET A 28 -5.37 4.23 -5.08
C MET A 28 -4.97 2.99 -4.26
N ARG A 29 -4.62 1.90 -4.96
CA ARG A 29 -4.14 0.69 -4.29
C ARG A 29 -2.85 0.97 -3.52
N LEU A 30 -1.94 1.71 -4.13
CA LEU A 30 -0.67 2.07 -3.49
C LEU A 30 -0.90 2.96 -2.27
N ALA A 31 -1.71 4.01 -2.42
CA ALA A 31 -2.00 4.93 -1.32
C ALA A 31 -2.65 4.21 -0.14
N ALA A 32 -3.62 3.33 -0.42
CA ALA A 32 -4.28 2.54 0.63
C ALA A 32 -3.28 1.60 1.32
N ALA A 33 -2.45 0.91 0.54
CA ALA A 33 -1.45 -0.01 1.08
C ALA A 33 -0.47 0.72 2.00
N VAL A 34 0.00 1.89 1.57
CA VAL A 34 0.93 2.71 2.36
C VAL A 34 0.29 3.11 3.69
N LYS A 35 -0.97 3.57 3.64
CA LYS A 35 -1.67 4.01 4.85
C LYS A 35 -1.91 2.85 5.81
N TRP A 36 -2.33 1.72 5.31
CA TRP A 36 -2.56 0.53 6.15
C TRP A 36 -1.25 0.02 6.76
N TYR A 37 -0.16 0.10 6.02
CA TYR A 37 1.15 -0.24 6.55
C TYR A 37 1.56 0.74 7.66
N GLU A 38 1.39 2.03 7.42
CA GLU A 38 1.70 3.08 8.40
C GLU A 38 0.91 2.88 9.70
N MET A 39 -0.36 2.48 9.58
CA MET A 39 -1.22 2.22 10.73
C MET A 39 -0.94 0.89 11.43
N GLY A 40 -0.07 0.06 10.86
CA GLY A 40 0.22 -1.24 11.44
C GLY A 40 -0.88 -2.27 11.26
N VAL A 41 -1.80 -2.05 10.31
CA VAL A 41 -2.94 -2.93 10.06
C VAL A 41 -2.52 -4.19 9.33
N ILE A 42 -1.58 -4.05 8.40
CA ILE A 42 -1.17 -5.14 7.52
C ILE A 42 0.36 -5.16 7.44
N SER A 43 0.96 -6.36 7.29
CA SER A 43 2.39 -6.52 7.17
C SER A 43 2.93 -5.86 5.90
N GLN A 44 4.22 -5.58 5.87
CA GLN A 44 4.88 -4.98 4.72
C GLN A 44 4.71 -5.84 3.46
N GLU A 45 4.85 -7.15 3.61
CA GLU A 45 4.69 -8.08 2.49
C GLU A 45 3.28 -8.04 1.90
N LYS A 46 2.27 -8.05 2.77
CA LYS A 46 0.86 -8.02 2.32
C LYS A 46 0.49 -6.66 1.73
N THR A 47 1.03 -5.57 2.26
CA THR A 47 0.79 -4.26 1.68
C THR A 47 1.41 -4.14 0.29
N ALA A 48 2.57 -4.75 0.07
CA ALA A 48 3.16 -4.81 -1.26
C ALA A 48 2.25 -5.55 -2.24
N GLU A 49 1.66 -6.66 -1.81
CA GLU A 49 0.68 -7.40 -2.62
C GLU A 49 -0.54 -6.54 -2.96
N ILE A 50 -1.07 -5.80 -1.99
CA ILE A 50 -2.21 -4.90 -2.21
C ILE A 50 -1.87 -3.84 -3.25
N ALA A 51 -0.65 -3.30 -3.19
CA ALA A 51 -0.19 -2.29 -4.13
C ALA A 51 0.12 -2.89 -5.51
N GLY A 52 0.24 -4.21 -5.62
CA GLY A 52 0.62 -4.86 -6.86
C GLY A 52 2.11 -4.69 -7.17
N LEU A 53 2.93 -4.55 -6.15
CA LEU A 53 4.37 -4.30 -6.27
C LEU A 53 5.18 -5.39 -5.60
N THR A 54 6.46 -5.49 -5.99
CA THR A 54 7.40 -6.27 -5.22
C THR A 54 7.66 -5.55 -3.90
N ARG A 55 8.16 -6.28 -2.92
CA ARG A 55 8.49 -5.68 -1.63
C ARG A 55 9.49 -4.53 -1.77
N ALA A 56 10.51 -4.71 -2.63
CA ALA A 56 11.50 -3.68 -2.88
C ALA A 56 10.87 -2.41 -3.48
N ASP A 57 10.02 -2.57 -4.49
CA ASP A 57 9.34 -1.44 -5.12
C ASP A 57 8.40 -0.74 -4.15
N PHE A 58 7.72 -1.50 -3.30
CA PHE A 58 6.85 -0.93 -2.27
C PHE A 58 7.66 -0.07 -1.29
N ILE A 59 8.81 -0.58 -0.84
CA ILE A 59 9.69 0.16 0.08
C ILE A 59 10.13 1.49 -0.54
N PHE A 60 10.53 1.48 -1.81
CA PHE A 60 10.90 2.71 -2.51
C PHE A 60 9.70 3.66 -2.62
N SER A 61 8.50 3.12 -2.82
CA SER A 61 7.29 3.93 -2.93
C SER A 61 6.94 4.63 -1.62
N LEU A 62 7.29 4.06 -0.48
CA LEU A 62 7.03 4.67 0.83
C LEU A 62 7.60 6.09 0.93
N ALA A 63 8.76 6.32 0.31
CA ALA A 63 9.39 7.64 0.32
C ALA A 63 8.51 8.71 -0.33
N ARG A 64 7.76 8.35 -1.37
CA ARG A 64 6.83 9.28 -2.05
C ARG A 64 5.73 9.75 -1.12
N PHE A 65 5.38 8.96 -0.13
CA PHE A 65 4.32 9.26 0.82
C PHE A 65 4.87 9.74 2.17
N GLY A 66 6.17 9.97 2.26
CA GLY A 66 6.79 10.44 3.50
C GLY A 66 6.75 9.43 4.62
N VAL A 67 6.69 8.15 4.29
CA VAL A 67 6.61 7.06 5.27
C VAL A 67 7.94 6.32 5.31
N SER A 68 8.50 6.14 6.51
CA SER A 68 9.74 5.41 6.69
C SER A 68 9.51 3.91 6.57
N PRO A 69 10.36 3.17 5.83
CA PRO A 69 10.25 1.71 5.79
C PRO A 69 10.57 1.05 7.13
N PHE A 70 11.11 1.81 8.08
CA PHE A 70 11.46 1.34 9.41
C PHE A 70 10.46 1.79 10.48
N GLN A 71 9.27 2.21 10.07
CA GLN A 71 8.22 2.63 11.00
C GLN A 71 7.47 1.47 11.65
N SER A 72 7.96 0.25 11.49
CA SER A 72 7.43 -0.83 12.31
C SER A 72 7.59 -0.44 13.77
N THR A 73 6.50 -0.56 14.53
CA THR A 73 6.54 -0.28 15.95
C THR A 73 7.44 -1.31 16.64
N ALA A 74 7.90 -0.99 17.84
CA ALA A 74 8.64 -1.96 18.65
C ALA A 74 7.83 -3.26 18.81
N ASP A 75 6.51 -3.15 18.89
CA ASP A 75 5.62 -4.30 19.02
C ASP A 75 5.63 -5.17 17.76
N GLU A 76 5.62 -4.56 16.58
CA GLU A 76 5.72 -5.31 15.32
C GLU A 76 7.04 -6.05 15.21
N ILE A 77 8.13 -5.40 15.55
CA ILE A 77 9.46 -6.00 15.54
C ILE A 77 9.50 -7.17 16.51
N THR A 78 8.92 -7.00 17.68
CA THR A 78 8.85 -8.06 18.71
C THR A 78 8.04 -9.25 18.19
N GLU A 79 6.91 -9.00 17.53
CA GLU A 79 6.09 -10.06 16.95
C GLU A 79 6.82 -10.80 15.86
N ASP A 80 7.50 -10.09 14.98
CA ASP A 80 8.28 -10.69 13.90
C ASP A 80 9.38 -11.60 14.47
N LEU A 81 10.03 -11.16 15.54
CA LEU A 81 11.05 -11.97 16.22
C LEU A 81 10.46 -13.20 16.89
N ARG A 82 9.24 -13.11 17.41
CA ARG A 82 8.55 -14.25 18.02
C ARG A 82 8.15 -15.28 16.97
N ASN A 83 7.87 -14.84 15.76
CA ASN A 83 7.42 -15.70 14.67
C ASN A 83 8.56 -16.36 13.90
N VAL A 84 9.78 -16.09 14.28
CA VAL A 84 10.98 -16.63 13.61
C VAL A 84 11.38 -18.02 14.13
N ASP A 85 10.74 -18.51 15.14
CA ASP A 85 11.04 -19.84 15.69
C ASP A 85 10.62 -20.98 14.78
#